data_373e57cdbfc2a847063e70ddc9b58f23
#
_entry.id   373e57cdbfc2a847063e70ddc9b58f23
#
_cell.length_a   1.000
_cell.length_b   1.000
_cell.length_c   1.000
_cell.angle_alpha   90.00
_cell.angle_beta   90.00
_cell.angle_gamma   90.00
#
_symmetry.space_group_name_H-M   'P 1'
#
loop_
_entity.id
_entity.type
_entity.pdbx_description
1 polymer ?
#
loop_
_entity_poly.entity_id
_entity_poly.type
_entity_poly.pdbx_seq_one_letter_code
_entity_poly.pdbx_strand_id
1 'polypeptide(L)'
;SVLAEKHRENTHEWHYLGGDSEHTRYNTSDQIDAANFTDLEEAWVWDGASFNAQSGRSTPSYINGILYTVAGPRRHVVAIDPKSGETLWSYREPHTARYQYSMRKDYGKGVTYAEIDGRGVIYITSPGFFLTALDAQTGRPLAGFGEKVPVKGFPNTGVVDLLKDLGHPYDPYEGLKLERQAGQLSRLG
;
A
#
# COMPACT_ATOMS: atom_id res chain seq x y z
N SER A 1 -20.11 -17.40 -13.38
CA SER A 1 -19.88 -16.11 -14.02
C SER A 1 -18.43 -16.02 -14.49
N VAL A 2 -18.17 -15.44 -15.64
CA VAL A 2 -16.85 -15.37 -16.30
C VAL A 2 -15.77 -14.73 -15.39
N LEU A 3 -16.16 -13.82 -14.48
CA LEU A 3 -15.25 -13.21 -13.51
C LEU A 3 -14.82 -14.17 -12.40
N ALA A 4 -15.69 -15.08 -11.98
CA ALA A 4 -15.37 -16.09 -10.97
C ALA A 4 -14.48 -17.21 -11.53
N GLU A 5 -14.58 -17.50 -12.83
CA GLU A 5 -13.72 -18.47 -13.51
C GLU A 5 -12.30 -17.94 -13.72
N LYS A 6 -12.17 -16.68 -14.11
CA LYS A 6 -10.84 -16.04 -14.32
C LYS A 6 -10.01 -15.95 -13.04
N HIS A 7 -10.65 -15.89 -11.86
CA HIS A 7 -9.96 -15.90 -10.56
C HIS A 7 -9.55 -17.29 -10.08
N ARG A 8 -10.10 -18.37 -10.67
CA ARG A 8 -9.71 -19.74 -10.33
C ARG A 8 -8.48 -20.25 -11.08
N GLU A 9 -8.09 -19.61 -12.18
CA GLU A 9 -6.96 -20.07 -13.01
C GLU A 9 -5.58 -19.64 -12.50
N ASN A 10 -5.47 -18.66 -11.58
CA ASN A 10 -4.18 -18.19 -11.04
C ASN A 10 -4.04 -18.51 -9.55
N THR A 11 -3.95 -19.80 -9.24
CA THR A 11 -3.96 -20.36 -7.90
C THR A 11 -2.65 -20.14 -7.10
N HIS A 12 -1.65 -19.50 -7.71
CA HIS A 12 -0.34 -19.25 -7.08
C HIS A 12 -0.17 -17.80 -6.63
N GLU A 13 -1.08 -16.92 -7.01
CA GLU A 13 -1.02 -15.50 -6.64
C GLU A 13 -1.78 -15.21 -5.33
N TRP A 14 -1.44 -14.08 -4.70
CA TRP A 14 -2.04 -13.63 -3.44
C TRP A 14 -2.48 -12.17 -3.59
N HIS A 15 -3.68 -11.95 -4.12
CA HIS A 15 -4.21 -10.62 -4.46
C HIS A 15 -4.82 -9.87 -3.27
N TYR A 16 -5.40 -10.58 -2.33
CA TYR A 16 -6.17 -10.04 -1.21
C TYR A 16 -5.51 -10.37 0.12
N LEU A 17 -5.92 -9.70 1.19
CA LEU A 17 -5.47 -9.98 2.55
C LEU A 17 -5.62 -11.47 2.94
N GLY A 18 -6.65 -12.12 2.45
CA GLY A 18 -6.91 -13.55 2.65
C GLY A 18 -6.61 -14.41 1.44
N GLY A 19 -5.78 -13.97 0.50
CA GLY A 19 -5.40 -14.70 -0.72
C GLY A 19 -6.35 -14.45 -1.88
N ASP A 20 -7.60 -14.79 -1.72
CA ASP A 20 -8.68 -14.63 -2.69
C ASP A 20 -9.75 -13.62 -2.24
N SER A 21 -10.75 -13.36 -3.09
CA SER A 21 -11.86 -12.45 -2.78
C SER A 21 -12.77 -12.92 -1.64
N GLU A 22 -12.76 -14.21 -1.35
CA GLU A 22 -13.54 -14.84 -0.28
C GLU A 22 -12.76 -14.95 1.04
N HIS A 23 -11.49 -14.53 1.03
CA HIS A 23 -10.57 -14.60 2.17
C HIS A 23 -10.41 -16.00 2.74
N THR A 24 -10.36 -17.01 1.87
CA THR A 24 -10.26 -18.42 2.27
C THR A 24 -8.93 -18.76 2.95
N ARG A 25 -7.87 -17.97 2.70
CA ARG A 25 -6.49 -18.21 3.14
C ARG A 25 -5.94 -19.55 2.67
N TYR A 26 -6.47 -20.03 1.56
CA TYR A 26 -6.06 -21.28 0.97
C TYR A 26 -5.27 -21.03 -0.32
N ASN A 27 -4.17 -21.74 -0.46
CA ASN A 27 -3.36 -21.80 -1.69
C ASN A 27 -3.33 -23.23 -2.17
N THR A 28 -3.50 -23.43 -3.47
CA THR A 28 -3.52 -24.77 -4.10
C THR A 28 -2.14 -25.30 -4.43
N SER A 29 -1.07 -24.55 -4.14
CA SER A 29 0.30 -25.02 -4.33
C SER A 29 0.60 -26.20 -3.41
N ASP A 30 1.16 -27.25 -3.96
CA ASP A 30 1.42 -28.53 -3.31
C ASP A 30 2.90 -28.93 -3.32
N GLN A 31 3.79 -27.99 -3.67
CA GLN A 31 5.24 -28.25 -3.71
C GLN A 31 5.84 -28.46 -2.31
N ILE A 32 5.18 -27.98 -1.27
CA ILE A 32 5.61 -28.12 0.12
C ILE A 32 4.59 -29.00 0.84
N ASP A 33 5.07 -30.12 1.39
CA ASP A 33 4.29 -31.08 2.13
C ASP A 33 5.00 -31.54 3.42
N ALA A 34 4.40 -32.46 4.14
CA ALA A 34 4.96 -32.98 5.38
C ALA A 34 6.29 -33.74 5.18
N ALA A 35 6.59 -34.21 3.98
CA ALA A 35 7.80 -34.96 3.69
C ALA A 35 9.02 -34.05 3.43
N ASN A 36 8.79 -32.83 2.92
CA ASN A 36 9.87 -31.91 2.54
C ASN A 36 9.89 -30.61 3.34
N PHE A 37 8.92 -30.40 4.24
CA PHE A 37 8.84 -29.17 5.04
C PHE A 37 10.11 -28.91 5.87
N THR A 38 10.74 -29.96 6.38
CA THR A 38 11.97 -29.84 7.18
C THR A 38 13.22 -29.52 6.37
N ASP A 39 13.14 -29.61 5.04
CA ASP A 39 14.26 -29.37 4.12
C ASP A 39 14.24 -27.92 3.59
N LEU A 40 13.28 -27.12 4.05
CA LEU A 40 13.19 -25.70 3.66
C LEU A 40 14.35 -24.91 4.24
N GLU A 41 14.97 -24.11 3.39
CA GLU A 41 16.02 -23.16 3.74
C GLU A 41 15.54 -21.73 3.48
N GLU A 42 16.06 -20.78 4.25
CA GLU A 42 15.81 -19.36 4.03
C GLU A 42 16.50 -18.92 2.73
N ALA A 43 15.71 -18.51 1.72
CA ALA A 43 16.25 -18.04 0.46
C ALA A 43 16.81 -16.62 0.57
N TRP A 44 16.12 -15.73 1.28
CA TRP A 44 16.52 -14.36 1.54
C TRP A 44 15.68 -13.74 2.67
N VAL A 45 16.18 -12.66 3.22
CA VAL A 45 15.48 -11.79 4.18
C VAL A 45 15.43 -10.38 3.61
N TRP A 46 14.24 -9.81 3.51
CA TRP A 46 14.10 -8.41 3.17
C TRP A 46 14.10 -7.56 4.44
N ASP A 47 15.07 -6.64 4.55
CA ASP A 47 15.19 -5.75 5.69
C ASP A 47 14.46 -4.43 5.44
N GLY A 48 13.40 -4.19 6.22
CA GLY A 48 12.63 -2.96 6.20
C GLY A 48 13.21 -1.80 7.02
N ALA A 49 14.40 -1.94 7.60
CA ALA A 49 14.99 -0.93 8.50
C ALA A 49 15.18 0.43 7.80
N SER A 50 15.54 0.45 6.51
CA SER A 50 15.67 1.67 5.71
C SER A 50 14.36 2.46 5.58
N PHE A 51 13.22 1.82 5.83
CA PHE A 51 11.88 2.43 5.85
C PHE A 51 11.40 2.74 7.28
N ASN A 52 12.24 2.59 8.30
CA ASN A 52 11.89 2.64 9.72
C ASN A 52 10.80 1.63 10.12
N ALA A 53 10.76 0.48 9.46
CA ALA A 53 9.85 -0.60 9.78
C ALA A 53 10.35 -1.32 11.04
N GLN A 54 9.61 -1.19 12.15
CA GLN A 54 9.93 -1.87 13.41
C GLN A 54 9.22 -3.21 13.55
N SER A 55 8.13 -3.40 12.80
CA SER A 55 7.39 -4.67 12.76
C SER A 55 6.61 -4.77 11.46
N GLY A 56 6.56 -5.97 10.88
CA GLY A 56 5.73 -6.25 9.72
C GLY A 56 4.27 -6.35 10.11
N ARG A 57 3.45 -5.36 9.74
CA ARG A 57 1.99 -5.36 9.94
C ARG A 57 1.21 -5.41 8.65
N SER A 58 1.91 -5.49 7.54
CA SER A 58 1.35 -5.61 6.20
C SER A 58 1.26 -7.08 5.81
N THR A 59 0.18 -7.44 5.15
CA THR A 59 0.11 -8.70 4.42
C THR A 59 0.64 -8.43 3.02
N PRO A 60 1.73 -9.07 2.58
CA PRO A 60 2.22 -8.92 1.22
C PRO A 60 1.23 -9.48 0.21
N SER A 61 1.21 -8.87 -0.97
CA SER A 61 0.48 -9.38 -2.14
C SER A 61 1.48 -9.87 -3.18
N TYR A 62 1.25 -11.05 -3.75
CA TYR A 62 2.05 -11.60 -4.83
C TYR A 62 1.23 -11.61 -6.12
N ILE A 63 1.62 -10.81 -7.10
CA ILE A 63 0.83 -10.55 -8.31
C ILE A 63 1.77 -10.35 -9.49
N ASN A 64 1.53 -11.09 -10.58
CA ASN A 64 2.30 -11.00 -11.82
C ASN A 64 3.83 -11.08 -11.60
N GLY A 65 4.28 -11.98 -10.71
CA GLY A 65 5.68 -12.19 -10.44
C GLY A 65 6.36 -11.14 -9.56
N ILE A 66 5.61 -10.22 -8.95
CA ILE A 66 6.12 -9.17 -8.06
C ILE A 66 5.47 -9.30 -6.69
N LEU A 67 6.27 -9.15 -5.64
CA LEU A 67 5.79 -9.10 -4.26
C LEU A 67 5.63 -7.64 -3.82
N TYR A 68 4.41 -7.26 -3.46
CA TYR A 68 4.11 -5.92 -2.97
C TYR A 68 3.88 -5.94 -1.47
N THR A 69 4.47 -5.01 -0.75
CA THR A 69 4.25 -4.84 0.68
C THR A 69 4.21 -3.37 1.09
N VAL A 70 3.83 -3.12 2.33
CA VAL A 70 3.82 -1.79 2.93
C VAL A 70 4.75 -1.78 4.12
N ALA A 71 5.66 -0.82 4.17
CA ALA A 71 6.70 -0.74 5.19
C ALA A 71 6.74 0.62 5.89
N GLY A 72 6.99 0.56 7.18
CA GLY A 72 7.25 1.70 8.04
C GLY A 72 6.08 2.64 8.29
N PRO A 73 6.27 3.64 9.16
CA PRO A 73 5.20 4.54 9.63
C PRO A 73 4.65 5.45 8.53
N ARG A 74 5.39 5.62 7.43
CA ARG A 74 4.93 6.39 6.28
C ARG A 74 4.19 5.56 5.24
N ARG A 75 3.96 4.27 5.52
CA ARG A 75 3.33 3.34 4.60
C ARG A 75 3.97 3.37 3.22
N HIS A 76 5.30 3.21 3.17
CA HIS A 76 5.98 3.05 1.89
C HIS A 76 5.41 1.82 1.19
N VAL A 77 4.97 1.99 -0.04
CA VAL A 77 4.69 0.85 -0.92
C VAL A 77 6.03 0.39 -1.46
N VAL A 78 6.29 -0.90 -1.37
CA VAL A 78 7.55 -1.51 -1.82
C VAL A 78 7.21 -2.68 -2.73
N ALA A 79 7.82 -2.70 -3.91
CA ALA A 79 7.81 -3.85 -4.81
C ALA A 79 9.15 -4.58 -4.70
N ILE A 80 9.08 -5.88 -4.56
CA ILE A 80 10.22 -6.75 -4.29
C ILE A 80 10.24 -7.86 -5.34
N ASP A 81 11.41 -8.17 -5.87
CA ASP A 81 11.64 -9.38 -6.67
C ASP A 81 11.57 -10.61 -5.73
N PRO A 82 10.59 -11.50 -5.90
CA PRO A 82 10.44 -12.66 -5.02
C PRO A 82 11.57 -13.70 -5.16
N LYS A 83 12.37 -13.63 -6.21
CA LYS A 83 13.50 -14.54 -6.41
C LYS A 83 14.75 -14.12 -5.66
N SER A 84 15.02 -12.81 -5.62
CA SER A 84 16.24 -12.26 -5.02
C SER A 84 16.02 -11.53 -3.70
N GLY A 85 14.78 -11.11 -3.40
CA GLY A 85 14.49 -10.23 -2.28
C GLY A 85 14.88 -8.77 -2.54
N GLU A 86 15.32 -8.43 -3.76
CA GLU A 86 15.71 -7.06 -4.10
C GLU A 86 14.51 -6.13 -4.21
N THR A 87 14.65 -4.91 -3.73
CA THR A 87 13.65 -3.86 -3.92
C THR A 87 13.69 -3.34 -5.34
N LEU A 88 12.63 -3.56 -6.11
CA LEU A 88 12.48 -3.08 -7.49
C LEU A 88 12.16 -1.58 -7.52
N TRP A 89 11.23 -1.15 -6.70
CA TRP A 89 10.88 0.25 -6.51
C TRP A 89 10.20 0.48 -5.16
N SER A 90 10.17 1.73 -4.73
CA SER A 90 9.39 2.14 -3.57
C SER A 90 8.72 3.49 -3.79
N TYR A 91 7.56 3.67 -3.18
CA TYR A 91 6.81 4.93 -3.19
C TYR A 91 6.46 5.34 -1.76
N ARG A 92 6.51 6.62 -1.48
CA ARG A 92 5.99 7.22 -0.25
C ARG A 92 5.28 8.54 -0.53
N GLU A 93 4.23 8.82 0.23
CA GLU A 93 3.62 10.15 0.15
C GLU A 93 4.58 11.24 0.62
N PRO A 94 4.51 12.45 0.08
CA PRO A 94 5.21 13.62 0.60
C PRO A 94 4.84 13.90 2.06
N HIS A 95 5.75 14.51 2.80
CA HIS A 95 5.51 14.87 4.19
C HIS A 95 4.51 16.03 4.27
N THR A 96 3.40 15.83 4.99
CA THR A 96 2.35 16.82 5.20
C THR A 96 2.07 17.03 6.68
N ALA A 97 1.39 18.13 7.02
CA ALA A 97 0.88 18.35 8.37
C ALA A 97 -0.08 17.22 8.78
N ARG A 98 -0.93 16.75 7.87
CA ARG A 98 -1.83 15.61 8.12
C ARG A 98 -1.05 14.37 8.51
N TYR A 99 0.00 14.02 7.77
CA TYR A 99 0.87 12.91 8.13
C TYR A 99 1.49 13.10 9.52
N GLN A 100 2.02 14.31 9.78
CA GLN A 100 2.70 14.60 11.05
C GLN A 100 1.78 14.34 12.25
N TYR A 101 0.51 14.67 12.13
CA TYR A 101 -0.48 14.56 13.22
C TYR A 101 -1.38 13.34 13.11
N SER A 102 -1.16 12.48 12.13
CA SER A 102 -1.91 11.22 12.03
C SER A 102 -1.59 10.31 13.21
N MET A 103 -2.64 9.83 13.86
CA MET A 103 -2.53 8.88 14.98
C MET A 103 -2.23 7.44 14.53
N ARG A 104 -2.46 7.12 13.26
CA ARG A 104 -2.41 5.74 12.76
C ARG A 104 -1.38 5.55 11.66
N LYS A 105 -0.16 6.00 11.90
CA LYS A 105 0.93 5.93 10.91
C LYS A 105 1.28 4.49 10.55
N ASP A 106 1.38 3.61 11.54
CA ASP A 106 1.88 2.23 11.38
C ASP A 106 0.80 1.20 11.03
N TYR A 107 -0.40 1.62 10.67
CA TYR A 107 -1.54 0.73 10.42
C TYR A 107 -1.75 0.34 8.96
N GLY A 108 -0.71 0.33 8.14
CA GLY A 108 -0.80 -0.18 6.77
C GLY A 108 -1.08 -1.68 6.74
N LYS A 109 -2.21 -2.10 6.16
CA LYS A 109 -2.58 -3.52 6.05
C LYS A 109 -2.03 -4.18 4.80
N GLY A 110 -1.74 -3.41 3.78
CA GLY A 110 -1.30 -3.86 2.47
C GLY A 110 -1.70 -2.88 1.39
N VAL A 111 -1.63 -3.34 0.17
CA VAL A 111 -2.05 -2.62 -1.03
C VAL A 111 -3.27 -3.30 -1.65
N THR A 112 -3.96 -2.57 -2.51
CA THR A 112 -4.99 -3.15 -3.38
C THR A 112 -4.48 -3.10 -4.81
N TYR A 113 -4.66 -4.19 -5.55
CA TYR A 113 -4.32 -4.27 -6.97
C TYR A 113 -5.58 -4.28 -7.82
N ALA A 114 -5.50 -3.62 -8.96
CA ALA A 114 -6.49 -3.74 -10.03
C ALA A 114 -5.79 -3.71 -11.39
N GLU A 115 -6.41 -4.31 -12.39
CA GLU A 115 -6.00 -4.17 -13.78
C GLU A 115 -6.95 -3.22 -14.48
N ILE A 116 -6.42 -2.16 -15.08
CA ILE A 116 -7.18 -1.15 -15.81
C ILE A 116 -6.59 -1.03 -17.20
N ASP A 117 -7.37 -1.33 -18.22
CA ASP A 117 -6.96 -1.30 -19.64
C ASP A 117 -5.63 -2.06 -19.90
N GLY A 118 -5.51 -3.26 -19.30
CA GLY A 118 -4.31 -4.11 -19.41
C GLY A 118 -3.10 -3.62 -18.63
N ARG A 119 -3.25 -2.61 -17.77
CA ARG A 119 -2.20 -2.07 -16.92
C ARG A 119 -2.48 -2.41 -15.46
N GLY A 120 -1.51 -3.00 -14.79
CA GLY A 120 -1.57 -3.22 -13.34
C GLY A 120 -1.43 -1.91 -12.57
N VAL A 121 -2.33 -1.69 -11.60
CA VAL A 121 -2.37 -0.50 -10.75
C VAL A 121 -2.40 -0.90 -9.29
N ILE A 122 -1.52 -0.30 -8.51
CA ILE A 122 -1.47 -0.45 -7.05
C ILE A 122 -2.13 0.76 -6.39
N TYR A 123 -3.07 0.49 -5.49
CA TYR A 123 -3.72 1.52 -4.68
C TYR A 123 -3.26 1.44 -3.22
N ILE A 124 -3.02 2.59 -2.62
CA ILE A 124 -2.67 2.74 -1.20
C ILE A 124 -3.36 3.96 -0.60
N THR A 125 -3.96 3.77 0.57
CA THR A 125 -4.42 4.88 1.41
C THR A 125 -3.33 5.23 2.41
N SER A 126 -2.88 6.47 2.35
CA SER A 126 -1.80 6.96 3.19
C SER A 126 -2.27 7.43 4.58
N PRO A 127 -1.35 7.61 5.55
CA PRO A 127 -1.68 8.20 6.84
C PRO A 127 -2.24 9.63 6.76
N GLY A 128 -1.93 10.36 5.69
CA GLY A 128 -2.48 11.70 5.43
C GLY A 128 -3.88 11.69 4.80
N PHE A 129 -4.52 10.51 4.66
CA PHE A 129 -5.81 10.35 4.00
C PHE A 129 -5.81 10.72 2.52
N PHE A 130 -4.76 10.36 1.83
CA PHE A 130 -4.69 10.41 0.37
C PHE A 130 -4.80 9.00 -0.19
N LEU A 131 -5.63 8.81 -1.21
CA LEU A 131 -5.64 7.60 -2.02
C LEU A 131 -4.69 7.81 -3.20
N THR A 132 -3.65 7.01 -3.28
CA THR A 132 -2.68 7.05 -4.38
C THR A 132 -2.86 5.84 -5.26
N ALA A 133 -2.86 6.05 -6.57
CA ALA A 133 -2.78 5.02 -7.60
C ALA A 133 -1.39 5.06 -8.22
N LEU A 134 -0.72 3.92 -8.24
CA LEU A 134 0.64 3.74 -8.77
C LEU A 134 0.61 2.72 -9.91
N ASP A 135 1.37 2.98 -10.95
CA ASP A 135 1.70 1.96 -11.93
C ASP A 135 2.45 0.80 -11.25
N ALA A 136 1.95 -0.41 -11.38
CA ALA A 136 2.44 -1.56 -10.63
C ALA A 136 3.88 -1.95 -11.00
N GLN A 137 4.33 -1.67 -12.22
CA GLN A 137 5.67 -2.01 -12.67
C GLN A 137 6.72 -0.98 -12.23
N THR A 138 6.32 0.29 -12.13
CA THR A 138 7.28 1.39 -11.96
C THR A 138 7.16 2.14 -10.63
N GLY A 139 6.06 1.96 -9.89
CA GLY A 139 5.75 2.71 -8.68
C GLY A 139 5.45 4.19 -8.92
N ARG A 140 5.30 4.61 -10.18
CA ARG A 140 5.00 6.01 -10.51
C ARG A 140 3.51 6.30 -10.35
N PRO A 141 3.14 7.50 -9.87
CA PRO A 141 1.75 7.93 -9.82
C PRO A 141 1.08 7.80 -11.19
N LEU A 142 -0.12 7.21 -11.21
CA LEU A 142 -0.86 6.89 -12.42
C LEU A 142 -1.40 8.16 -13.08
N ALA A 143 -0.99 8.42 -14.31
CA ALA A 143 -1.48 9.54 -15.09
C ALA A 143 -3.01 9.40 -15.33
N GLY A 144 -3.75 10.50 -15.18
CA GLY A 144 -5.21 10.54 -15.37
C GLY A 144 -6.03 10.06 -14.17
N PHE A 145 -5.39 9.56 -13.10
CA PHE A 145 -6.09 9.27 -11.85
C PHE A 145 -6.00 10.47 -10.90
N GLY A 146 -7.13 10.80 -10.27
CA GLY A 146 -7.21 11.87 -9.29
C GLY A 146 -6.96 13.28 -9.87
N GLU A 147 -6.56 14.19 -9.02
CA GLU A 147 -6.33 15.59 -9.37
C GLU A 147 -5.07 16.14 -8.68
N LYS A 148 -4.69 17.35 -9.07
CA LYS A 148 -3.57 18.03 -8.43
C LYS A 148 -3.90 18.36 -6.97
N VAL A 149 -3.13 17.81 -6.06
CA VAL A 149 -3.20 18.17 -4.64
C VAL A 149 -2.40 19.46 -4.41
N PRO A 150 -3.00 20.52 -3.83
CA PRO A 150 -2.33 21.82 -3.65
C PRO A 150 -1.34 21.85 -2.49
N VAL A 151 -0.51 20.79 -2.39
CA VAL A 151 0.53 20.64 -1.36
C VAL A 151 1.86 20.38 -2.03
N LYS A 152 2.89 21.08 -1.59
CA LYS A 152 4.25 20.93 -2.12
C LYS A 152 4.75 19.48 -2.02
N GLY A 153 5.27 18.98 -3.12
CA GLY A 153 5.86 17.65 -3.21
C GLY A 153 4.92 16.57 -3.74
N PHE A 154 3.60 16.84 -3.82
CA PHE A 154 2.69 15.91 -4.47
C PHE A 154 2.84 15.95 -6.00
N PRO A 155 2.66 14.82 -6.68
CA PRO A 155 2.59 14.80 -8.13
C PRO A 155 1.34 15.53 -8.63
N ASN A 156 1.33 15.90 -9.92
CA ASN A 156 0.17 16.57 -10.53
C ASN A 156 -1.00 15.62 -10.82
N THR A 157 -0.82 14.33 -10.60
CA THR A 157 -1.78 13.25 -10.90
C THR A 157 -1.49 12.03 -10.03
N GLY A 158 -2.36 11.03 -10.05
CA GLY A 158 -2.19 9.78 -9.32
C GLY A 158 -2.65 9.83 -7.87
N VAL A 159 -3.29 10.93 -7.43
CA VAL A 159 -3.68 11.10 -6.02
C VAL A 159 -5.07 11.70 -5.91
N VAL A 160 -5.86 11.19 -4.97
CA VAL A 160 -7.15 11.74 -4.55
C VAL A 160 -7.05 12.13 -3.07
N ASP A 161 -7.45 13.35 -2.75
CA ASP A 161 -7.59 13.79 -1.37
C ASP A 161 -8.94 13.32 -0.81
N LEU A 162 -8.91 12.34 0.09
CA LEU A 162 -10.12 11.75 0.66
C LEU A 162 -10.84 12.67 1.65
N LEU A 163 -10.21 13.74 2.09
CA LEU A 163 -10.82 14.69 3.03
C LEU A 163 -11.33 15.98 2.34
N LYS A 164 -11.08 16.15 1.05
CA LYS A 164 -11.40 17.37 0.32
C LYS A 164 -12.88 17.77 0.44
N ASP A 165 -13.77 16.79 0.33
CA ASP A 165 -15.23 17.02 0.25
C ASP A 165 -15.98 16.71 1.55
N LEU A 166 -15.27 16.50 2.66
CA LEU A 166 -15.91 16.17 3.95
C LEU A 166 -16.61 17.37 4.61
N GLY A 167 -16.65 18.52 3.95
CA GLY A 167 -17.36 19.70 4.46
C GLY A 167 -16.84 20.24 5.79
N HIS A 168 -15.60 19.95 6.13
CA HIS A 168 -14.98 20.46 7.34
C HIS A 168 -14.85 21.98 7.26
N PRO A 169 -15.16 22.71 8.36
CA PRO A 169 -15.14 24.17 8.38
C PRO A 169 -13.73 24.77 8.36
N TYR A 170 -12.68 23.98 8.20
CA TYR A 170 -11.30 24.43 8.16
C TYR A 170 -10.59 23.93 6.89
N ASP A 171 -9.55 24.64 6.50
CA ASP A 171 -8.68 24.23 5.40
C ASP A 171 -8.04 22.87 5.73
N PRO A 172 -8.25 21.83 4.93
CA PRO A 172 -7.74 20.50 5.20
C PRO A 172 -6.19 20.42 5.25
N TYR A 173 -5.49 21.45 4.78
CA TYR A 173 -4.03 21.55 4.82
C TYR A 173 -3.51 22.48 5.91
N GLU A 174 -4.24 23.52 6.26
CA GLU A 174 -3.84 24.55 7.22
C GLU A 174 -4.52 24.42 8.59
N GLY A 175 -5.73 23.84 8.64
CA GLY A 175 -6.52 23.70 9.87
C GLY A 175 -5.75 23.01 11.02
N LEU A 176 -4.97 21.98 10.69
CA LEU A 176 -4.12 21.29 11.67
C LEU A 176 -3.02 22.19 12.25
N LYS A 177 -2.55 23.19 11.52
CA LYS A 177 -1.59 24.17 12.05
C LYS A 177 -2.25 25.12 13.04
N LEU A 178 -3.46 25.59 12.74
CA LEU A 178 -4.21 26.50 13.60
C LEU A 178 -4.53 25.83 14.94
N GLU A 179 -4.95 24.60 14.93
CA GLU A 179 -5.25 23.85 16.16
C GLU A 179 -4.01 23.54 17.00
N ARG A 180 -2.89 23.25 16.34
CA ARG A 180 -1.61 23.13 17.03
C ARG A 180 -1.21 24.40 17.75
N GLN A 181 -1.39 25.55 17.11
CA GLN A 181 -1.10 26.85 17.74
C GLN A 181 -2.01 27.12 18.93
N ALA A 182 -3.26 26.67 18.86
CA ALA A 182 -4.23 26.78 19.96
C ALA A 182 -4.04 25.72 21.07
N GLY A 183 -3.09 24.79 20.93
CA GLY A 183 -2.86 23.70 21.89
C GLY A 183 -3.95 22.62 21.91
N GLN A 184 -4.78 22.54 20.87
CA GLN A 184 -5.97 21.68 20.82
C GLN A 184 -5.77 20.39 20.02
N LEU A 185 -4.60 20.17 19.41
CA LEU A 185 -4.33 19.03 18.53
C LEU A 185 -4.50 17.66 19.17
N SER A 186 -4.41 17.55 20.49
CA SER A 186 -4.60 16.28 21.19
C SER A 186 -6.05 15.78 21.22
N ARG A 187 -7.00 16.57 20.73
CA ARG A 187 -8.45 16.30 20.79
C ARG A 187 -9.09 15.96 19.45
N LEU A 188 -8.33 16.01 18.38
CA LEU A 188 -8.77 15.64 17.02
C LEU A 188 -8.45 14.16 16.68
N GLY A 189 -8.43 13.32 17.64
CA GLY A 189 -8.24 11.89 17.47
C GLY A 189 -9.48 11.16 17.07
#